data_1bdf13cbaf8d58a8252071bf362916c5
#
_entry.id   1bdf13cbaf8d58a8252071bf362916c5
#
_cell.length_a   1.000
_cell.length_b   1.000
_cell.length_c   1.000
_cell.angle_alpha   90.00
_cell.angle_beta   90.00
_cell.angle_gamma   90.00
#
_symmetry.space_group_name_H-M   'P 1'
#
loop_
_entity.id
_entity.type
_entity.pdbx_description
1 polymer ?
#
loop_
_entity_poly.entity_id
_entity_poly.type
_entity_poly.pdbx_seq_one_letter_code
_entity_poly.pdbx_strand_id
1 'polypeptide(L)'
;MSFTPAKRTLTLALLLLMLLAVAFFVRSALNRHQFRTDDAVVLADYTLVAPKISGYVGSVDVSDNQQVKAGDVLATLDDRDYRVALETAEANLQISQAKLASIQAQLDQQQANIAQQQAAVSASQATLNYAGQNADRYRRLLKTGTVTADEQQKSASVMQTAAAQLKQNQAATVAARKGVGVLQASQKQAEADIAASQASVDQARLNLSYTKIIAPIDGTVGQRAVRQGAWVSAGTRLLAVVPLQQTYVVANFLETQLANVTAGQPVSVSVDALPGVTLRGHVDSIAPATGATFAAISADNATGNYTKVVQRLPVKILLEPNQAALPRLRVGMSVVPELEMR
;
A
#
# COMPACT_ATOMS: atom_id res chain seq x y z
N MET A 1 36.91 72.18 52.64
CA MET A 1 37.85 71.19 52.09
C MET A 1 37.71 71.23 50.58
N SER A 2 38.57 71.95 49.90
CA SER A 2 38.57 72.08 48.43
C SER A 2 39.36 70.95 47.84
N PHE A 3 38.64 70.01 47.21
CA PHE A 3 39.29 68.94 46.46
C PHE A 3 39.94 69.47 45.24
N THR A 4 41.25 69.29 45.08
CA THR A 4 42.04 69.69 43.94
C THR A 4 41.51 69.09 42.66
N PRO A 5 41.51 69.82 41.49
CA PRO A 5 40.90 69.39 40.23
C PRO A 5 41.40 67.96 39.73
N ALA A 6 42.66 67.66 40.07
CA ALA A 6 43.29 66.39 39.73
C ALA A 6 42.61 65.12 40.42
N LYS A 7 42.07 65.34 41.63
CA LYS A 7 41.38 64.28 42.35
C LYS A 7 39.94 63.99 41.77
N ARG A 8 39.28 65.06 41.27
CA ARG A 8 37.95 64.91 40.59
C ARG A 8 38.07 64.25 39.26
N THR A 9 39.11 64.50 38.46
CA THR A 9 39.33 63.78 37.17
C THR A 9 39.70 62.36 37.38
N LEU A 10 40.47 62.06 38.43
CA LEU A 10 40.81 60.64 38.78
C LEU A 10 39.60 59.85 39.24
N THR A 11 38.68 60.43 40.02
CA THR A 11 37.46 59.79 40.48
C THR A 11 36.45 59.58 39.33
N LEU A 12 36.33 60.50 38.41
CA LEU A 12 35.52 60.41 37.21
C LEU A 12 36.06 59.31 36.24
N ALA A 13 37.40 59.24 36.07
CA ALA A 13 38.02 58.17 35.26
C ALA A 13 37.82 56.77 35.87
N LEU A 14 37.89 56.62 37.19
CA LEU A 14 37.65 55.38 37.92
C LEU A 14 36.18 54.96 37.81
N LEU A 15 35.23 55.88 37.90
CA LEU A 15 33.79 55.62 37.72
C LEU A 15 33.48 55.19 36.32
N LEU A 16 34.09 55.81 35.29
CA LEU A 16 33.90 55.40 33.88
C LEU A 16 34.47 54.03 33.60
N LEU A 17 35.63 53.70 34.19
CA LEU A 17 36.28 52.39 34.03
C LEU A 17 35.45 51.28 34.72
N MET A 18 34.87 51.60 35.93
CA MET A 18 33.95 50.69 36.59
C MET A 18 32.66 50.46 35.82
N LEU A 19 32.12 51.52 35.16
CA LEU A 19 30.91 51.40 34.33
C LEU A 19 31.19 50.60 33.06
N LEU A 20 32.35 50.77 32.42
CA LEU A 20 32.81 49.97 31.29
C LEU A 20 33.03 48.49 31.69
N ALA A 21 33.62 48.23 32.87
CA ALA A 21 33.82 46.88 33.39
C ALA A 21 32.49 46.20 33.69
N VAL A 22 31.53 46.93 34.29
CA VAL A 22 30.17 46.40 34.55
C VAL A 22 29.45 46.14 33.22
N ALA A 23 29.52 47.05 32.25
CA ALA A 23 28.92 46.84 30.91
C ALA A 23 29.56 45.67 30.17
N PHE A 24 30.87 45.51 30.26
CA PHE A 24 31.59 44.34 29.72
C PHE A 24 31.19 43.03 30.41
N PHE A 25 31.02 43.03 31.74
CA PHE A 25 30.63 41.88 32.52
C PHE A 25 29.18 41.50 32.25
N VAL A 26 28.26 42.47 32.17
CA VAL A 26 26.87 42.25 31.79
C VAL A 26 26.76 41.71 30.37
N ARG A 27 27.49 42.29 29.41
CA ARG A 27 27.54 41.79 28.02
C ARG A 27 28.13 40.39 27.95
N SER A 28 29.19 40.12 28.74
CA SER A 28 29.80 38.76 28.82
C SER A 28 28.87 37.72 29.48
N ALA A 29 28.10 38.14 30.51
CA ALA A 29 27.11 37.30 31.17
C ALA A 29 25.92 36.99 30.24
N LEU A 30 25.43 37.99 29.50
CA LEU A 30 24.38 37.81 28.50
C LEU A 30 24.81 36.88 27.35
N ASN A 31 26.07 36.94 26.91
CA ASN A 31 26.62 36.07 25.88
C ASN A 31 26.91 34.61 26.35
N ARG A 32 26.91 34.35 27.66
CA ARG A 32 27.20 32.98 28.21
C ARG A 32 26.04 32.01 28.12
N HIS A 33 24.85 32.45 27.74
CA HIS A 33 23.66 31.62 27.73
C HIS A 33 23.21 31.15 26.34
N GLN A 34 24.00 31.43 25.29
CA GLN A 34 23.66 30.99 23.93
C GLN A 34 24.56 29.84 23.53
N PHE A 35 23.95 28.67 23.30
CA PHE A 35 24.67 27.52 22.75
C PHE A 35 24.43 27.48 21.24
N ARG A 36 25.53 27.57 20.49
CA ARG A 36 25.49 27.47 19.02
C ARG A 36 26.39 26.33 18.55
N THR A 37 26.07 25.77 17.41
CA THR A 37 26.93 24.84 16.70
C THR A 37 27.00 25.21 15.21
N ASP A 38 28.16 25.01 14.60
CA ASP A 38 28.39 25.14 13.16
C ASP A 38 28.23 23.78 12.44
N ASP A 39 28.08 22.70 13.19
CA ASP A 39 27.85 21.36 12.69
C ASP A 39 26.35 21.06 12.63
N ALA A 40 25.68 21.74 11.71
CA ALA A 40 24.24 21.57 11.50
C ALA A 40 23.89 21.73 10.02
N VAL A 41 22.95 20.91 9.57
CA VAL A 41 22.50 20.84 8.18
C VAL A 41 20.97 20.80 8.08
N VAL A 42 20.46 21.36 6.99
CA VAL A 42 19.05 21.26 6.63
C VAL A 42 18.81 19.86 6.02
N LEU A 43 17.83 19.15 6.53
CA LEU A 43 17.38 17.86 6.02
C LEU A 43 15.89 17.88 5.66
N ALA A 44 15.45 16.92 4.90
CA ALA A 44 14.05 16.59 4.66
C ALA A 44 13.92 15.07 4.41
N ASP A 45 12.77 14.51 4.72
CA ASP A 45 12.48 13.10 4.48
C ASP A 45 12.06 12.92 3.02
N TYR A 46 13.06 12.83 2.13
CA TYR A 46 12.84 12.66 0.70
C TYR A 46 12.52 11.22 0.35
N THR A 47 11.67 11.02 -0.66
CA THR A 47 11.31 9.70 -1.15
C THR A 47 12.06 9.37 -2.43
N LEU A 48 12.71 8.19 -2.44
CA LEU A 48 13.31 7.64 -3.64
C LEU A 48 12.25 6.90 -4.44
N VAL A 49 12.02 7.35 -5.66
CA VAL A 49 11.03 6.75 -6.57
C VAL A 49 11.72 5.65 -7.37
N ALA A 50 11.12 4.46 -7.33
CA ALA A 50 11.55 3.29 -8.08
C ALA A 50 10.34 2.60 -8.73
N PRO A 51 10.49 1.98 -9.91
CA PRO A 51 9.41 1.25 -10.56
C PRO A 51 9.13 -0.05 -9.82
N LYS A 52 7.89 -0.51 -9.84
CA LYS A 52 7.47 -1.83 -9.31
C LYS A 52 7.63 -2.96 -10.32
N ILE A 53 7.79 -2.62 -11.60
CA ILE A 53 7.94 -3.55 -12.72
C ILE A 53 9.15 -3.15 -13.57
N SER A 54 9.67 -4.07 -14.35
CA SER A 54 10.81 -3.83 -15.25
C SER A 54 10.30 -3.48 -16.65
N GLY A 55 11.05 -2.64 -17.37
CA GLY A 55 10.70 -2.27 -18.76
C GLY A 55 11.59 -1.17 -19.33
N TYR A 56 11.40 -0.85 -20.58
CA TYR A 56 12.02 0.32 -21.20
C TYR A 56 11.26 1.59 -20.82
N VAL A 57 11.98 2.67 -20.58
CA VAL A 57 11.40 3.99 -20.32
C VAL A 57 10.88 4.59 -21.63
N GLY A 58 9.59 4.73 -21.77
CA GLY A 58 8.93 5.33 -22.92
C GLY A 58 9.04 6.85 -22.94
N SER A 59 8.69 7.51 -21.83
CA SER A 59 8.86 8.95 -21.65
C SER A 59 9.32 9.30 -20.24
N VAL A 60 9.89 10.49 -20.10
CA VAL A 60 10.20 11.13 -18.82
C VAL A 60 9.53 12.50 -18.83
N ASP A 61 8.50 12.67 -18.01
CA ASP A 61 7.57 13.80 -18.11
C ASP A 61 7.93 14.94 -17.15
N VAL A 62 9.06 14.80 -16.44
CA VAL A 62 9.56 15.81 -15.49
C VAL A 62 11.02 16.16 -15.73
N SER A 63 11.37 17.42 -15.42
CA SER A 63 12.72 17.95 -15.47
C SER A 63 13.36 18.00 -14.08
N ASP A 64 14.70 18.11 -14.04
CA ASP A 64 15.44 18.34 -12.80
C ASP A 64 14.96 19.65 -12.14
N ASN A 65 14.80 19.63 -10.82
CA ASN A 65 14.32 20.74 -9.99
C ASN A 65 12.87 21.19 -10.25
N GLN A 66 12.08 20.44 -11.00
CA GLN A 66 10.65 20.71 -11.21
C GLN A 66 9.86 20.40 -9.94
N GLN A 67 8.89 21.27 -9.61
CA GLN A 67 7.90 20.99 -8.57
C GLN A 67 6.84 20.02 -9.10
N VAL A 68 6.50 19.03 -8.29
CA VAL A 68 5.49 17.99 -8.57
C VAL A 68 4.57 17.83 -7.38
N LYS A 69 3.34 17.41 -7.66
CA LYS A 69 2.35 17.04 -6.66
C LYS A 69 2.21 15.52 -6.57
N ALA A 70 1.77 15.03 -5.43
CA ALA A 70 1.40 13.62 -5.28
C ALA A 70 0.39 13.22 -6.36
N GLY A 71 0.68 12.11 -7.08
CA GLY A 71 -0.11 11.63 -8.21
C GLY A 71 0.34 12.12 -9.59
N ASP A 72 1.20 13.13 -9.69
CA ASP A 72 1.75 13.55 -10.98
C ASP A 72 2.58 12.44 -11.62
N VAL A 73 2.47 12.28 -12.95
CA VAL A 73 3.25 11.30 -13.70
C VAL A 73 4.68 11.82 -13.87
N LEU A 74 5.65 11.03 -13.42
CA LEU A 74 7.07 11.36 -13.48
C LEU A 74 7.75 10.75 -14.71
N ALA A 75 7.37 9.52 -15.02
CA ALA A 75 7.86 8.80 -16.17
C ALA A 75 6.86 7.70 -16.56
N THR A 76 6.89 7.26 -17.82
CA THR A 76 6.11 6.10 -18.27
C THR A 76 7.06 5.03 -18.82
N LEU A 77 6.77 3.77 -18.55
CA LEU A 77 7.41 2.64 -19.17
C LEU A 77 6.66 2.26 -20.44
N ASP A 78 7.31 1.55 -21.36
CA ASP A 78 6.65 0.92 -22.50
C ASP A 78 5.61 -0.08 -22.01
N ASP A 79 4.35 0.18 -22.31
CA ASP A 79 3.20 -0.55 -21.77
C ASP A 79 2.65 -1.61 -22.74
N ARG A 80 3.24 -1.77 -23.92
CA ARG A 80 2.71 -2.64 -24.98
C ARG A 80 2.55 -4.09 -24.53
N ASP A 81 3.57 -4.65 -23.87
CA ASP A 81 3.55 -6.02 -23.38
C ASP A 81 2.50 -6.20 -22.28
N TYR A 82 2.34 -5.20 -21.42
CA TYR A 82 1.35 -5.20 -20.32
C TYR A 82 -0.08 -5.06 -20.84
N ARG A 83 -0.30 -4.31 -21.95
CA ARG A 83 -1.60 -4.25 -22.62
C ARG A 83 -1.98 -5.58 -23.24
N VAL A 84 -1.06 -6.24 -23.93
CA VAL A 84 -1.29 -7.56 -24.53
C VAL A 84 -1.57 -8.60 -23.43
N ALA A 85 -0.85 -8.53 -22.30
CA ALA A 85 -1.11 -9.40 -21.15
C ALA A 85 -2.52 -9.18 -20.57
N LEU A 86 -2.97 -7.92 -20.46
CA LEU A 86 -4.33 -7.60 -20.02
C LEU A 86 -5.38 -8.14 -21.00
N GLU A 87 -5.23 -7.91 -22.31
CA GLU A 87 -6.13 -8.40 -23.35
C GLU A 87 -6.23 -9.94 -23.32
N THR A 88 -5.09 -10.61 -23.15
CA THR A 88 -5.05 -12.08 -23.00
C THR A 88 -5.81 -12.56 -21.75
N ALA A 89 -5.66 -11.88 -20.64
CA ALA A 89 -6.38 -12.21 -19.40
C ALA A 89 -7.90 -11.98 -19.55
N GLU A 90 -8.31 -10.89 -20.21
CA GLU A 90 -9.72 -10.58 -20.50
C GLU A 90 -10.34 -11.62 -21.44
N ALA A 91 -9.60 -12.07 -22.47
CA ALA A 91 -10.04 -13.14 -23.35
C ALA A 91 -10.26 -14.47 -22.59
N ASN A 92 -9.36 -14.82 -21.67
CA ASN A 92 -9.51 -16.02 -20.83
C ASN A 92 -10.72 -15.92 -19.90
N LEU A 93 -11.04 -14.73 -19.38
CA LEU A 93 -12.25 -14.50 -18.59
C LEU A 93 -13.51 -14.75 -19.44
N GLN A 94 -13.54 -14.25 -20.68
CA GLN A 94 -14.65 -14.50 -21.61
C GLN A 94 -14.84 -16.00 -21.90
N ILE A 95 -13.76 -16.75 -22.07
CA ILE A 95 -13.81 -18.22 -22.25
C ILE A 95 -14.45 -18.89 -21.03
N SER A 96 -14.05 -18.49 -19.83
CA SER A 96 -14.62 -19.04 -18.58
C SER A 96 -16.11 -18.70 -18.43
N GLN A 97 -16.52 -17.49 -18.81
CA GLN A 97 -17.93 -17.08 -18.83
C GLN A 97 -18.77 -17.88 -19.83
N ALA A 98 -18.22 -18.10 -21.06
CA ALA A 98 -18.88 -18.89 -22.07
C ALA A 98 -19.07 -20.37 -21.61
N LYS A 99 -18.08 -20.92 -20.90
CA LYS A 99 -18.19 -22.27 -20.28
C LYS A 99 -19.32 -22.34 -19.27
N LEU A 100 -19.48 -21.34 -18.40
CA LEU A 100 -20.59 -21.28 -17.45
C LEU A 100 -21.94 -21.23 -18.19
N ALA A 101 -22.07 -20.38 -19.21
CA ALA A 101 -23.29 -20.30 -20.01
C ALA A 101 -23.64 -21.63 -20.69
N SER A 102 -22.64 -22.37 -21.18
CA SER A 102 -22.84 -23.71 -21.73
C SER A 102 -23.37 -24.71 -20.69
N ILE A 103 -22.85 -24.67 -19.46
CA ILE A 103 -23.31 -25.55 -18.36
C ILE A 103 -24.74 -25.18 -17.96
N GLN A 104 -25.10 -23.89 -17.93
CA GLN A 104 -26.46 -23.43 -17.67
C GLN A 104 -27.44 -23.98 -18.71
N ALA A 105 -27.10 -23.90 -20.00
CA ALA A 105 -27.91 -24.49 -21.06
C ALA A 105 -28.06 -26.02 -20.93
N GLN A 106 -27.02 -26.73 -20.48
CA GLN A 106 -27.08 -28.15 -20.17
C GLN A 106 -28.00 -28.45 -18.98
N LEU A 107 -28.03 -27.59 -17.95
CA LEU A 107 -28.97 -27.70 -16.83
C LEU A 107 -30.42 -27.55 -17.29
N ASP A 108 -30.70 -26.58 -18.14
CA ASP A 108 -32.05 -26.37 -18.70
C ASP A 108 -32.49 -27.58 -19.55
N GLN A 109 -31.61 -28.12 -20.38
CA GLN A 109 -31.86 -29.34 -21.14
C GLN A 109 -32.13 -30.53 -20.21
N GLN A 110 -31.37 -30.69 -19.11
CA GLN A 110 -31.59 -31.77 -18.15
C GLN A 110 -32.93 -31.63 -17.41
N GLN A 111 -33.37 -30.41 -17.12
CA GLN A 111 -34.70 -30.17 -16.54
C GLN A 111 -35.83 -30.59 -17.52
N ALA A 112 -35.69 -30.29 -18.81
CA ALA A 112 -36.63 -30.76 -19.84
C ALA A 112 -36.66 -32.30 -19.93
N ASN A 113 -35.49 -32.95 -19.85
CA ASN A 113 -35.39 -34.40 -19.80
C ASN A 113 -36.11 -34.98 -18.58
N ILE A 114 -35.95 -34.39 -17.39
CA ILE A 114 -36.68 -34.83 -16.20
C ILE A 114 -38.18 -34.69 -16.40
N ALA A 115 -38.68 -33.62 -16.98
CA ALA A 115 -40.11 -33.45 -17.28
C ALA A 115 -40.62 -34.53 -18.25
N GLN A 116 -39.86 -34.91 -19.26
CA GLN A 116 -40.17 -36.01 -20.17
C GLN A 116 -40.28 -37.34 -19.43
N GLN A 117 -39.31 -37.69 -18.56
CA GLN A 117 -39.34 -38.92 -17.76
C GLN A 117 -40.52 -38.94 -16.76
N GLN A 118 -40.88 -37.81 -16.18
CA GLN A 118 -42.06 -37.66 -15.33
C GLN A 118 -43.37 -37.95 -16.07
N ALA A 119 -43.47 -37.45 -17.31
CA ALA A 119 -44.64 -37.76 -18.17
C ALA A 119 -44.72 -39.28 -18.47
N ALA A 120 -43.56 -39.92 -18.73
CA ALA A 120 -43.52 -41.39 -18.91
C ALA A 120 -43.94 -42.16 -17.66
N VAL A 121 -43.55 -41.69 -16.45
CA VAL A 121 -44.04 -42.26 -15.17
C VAL A 121 -45.55 -42.12 -15.07
N SER A 122 -46.12 -40.94 -15.37
CA SER A 122 -47.56 -40.71 -15.32
C SER A 122 -48.34 -41.61 -16.29
N ALA A 123 -47.83 -41.82 -17.50
CA ALA A 123 -48.42 -42.70 -18.49
C ALA A 123 -48.39 -44.20 -18.02
N SER A 124 -47.26 -44.65 -17.51
CA SER A 124 -47.13 -46.02 -17.00
C SER A 124 -47.96 -46.27 -15.73
N GLN A 125 -48.15 -45.24 -14.88
CA GLN A 125 -49.06 -45.31 -13.74
C GLN A 125 -50.51 -45.50 -14.17
N ALA A 126 -50.98 -44.78 -15.20
CA ALA A 126 -52.30 -44.92 -15.77
C ALA A 126 -52.50 -46.33 -16.36
N THR A 127 -51.47 -46.85 -17.06
CA THR A 127 -51.49 -48.20 -17.60
C THR A 127 -51.59 -49.30 -16.50
N LEU A 128 -50.82 -49.13 -15.41
CA LEU A 128 -50.85 -49.98 -14.24
C LEU A 128 -52.23 -49.96 -13.56
N ASN A 129 -52.84 -48.77 -13.40
CA ASN A 129 -54.17 -48.63 -12.82
C ASN A 129 -55.20 -49.36 -13.63
N TYR A 130 -55.19 -49.25 -14.98
CA TYR A 130 -56.10 -49.96 -15.87
C TYR A 130 -55.88 -51.53 -15.76
N ALA A 131 -54.62 -51.98 -15.85
CA ALA A 131 -54.27 -53.40 -15.74
C ALA A 131 -54.70 -54.03 -14.39
N GLY A 132 -54.52 -53.28 -13.30
CA GLY A 132 -54.94 -53.64 -11.94
C GLY A 132 -56.47 -53.83 -11.84
N GLN A 133 -57.25 -52.84 -12.31
CA GLN A 133 -58.71 -52.93 -12.33
C GLN A 133 -59.16 -54.10 -13.16
N ASN A 134 -58.47 -54.39 -14.25
CA ASN A 134 -58.81 -55.54 -15.12
C ASN A 134 -58.49 -56.87 -14.44
N ALA A 135 -57.32 -57.01 -13.84
CA ALA A 135 -56.92 -58.24 -13.08
C ALA A 135 -57.89 -58.51 -11.91
N ASP A 136 -58.32 -57.45 -11.19
CA ASP A 136 -59.33 -57.58 -10.13
C ASP A 136 -60.68 -57.98 -10.65
N ARG A 137 -61.09 -57.55 -11.82
CA ARG A 137 -62.31 -57.94 -12.50
C ARG A 137 -62.26 -59.44 -12.87
N TYR A 138 -61.21 -59.87 -13.53
CA TYR A 138 -61.01 -61.24 -13.89
C TYR A 138 -60.93 -62.21 -12.68
N ARG A 139 -60.31 -61.78 -11.58
CA ARG A 139 -60.29 -62.52 -10.32
C ARG A 139 -61.67 -62.69 -9.73
N ARG A 140 -62.59 -61.71 -9.82
CA ARG A 140 -64.02 -61.88 -9.39
C ARG A 140 -64.79 -62.79 -10.30
N LEU A 141 -64.64 -62.66 -11.64
CA LEU A 141 -65.35 -63.46 -12.62
C LEU A 141 -64.92 -64.91 -12.58
N LEU A 142 -63.67 -65.21 -12.23
CA LEU A 142 -63.22 -66.60 -12.01
C LEU A 142 -63.96 -67.24 -10.84
N LYS A 143 -64.23 -66.51 -9.76
CA LYS A 143 -65.02 -67.06 -8.60
C LYS A 143 -66.44 -67.37 -8.96
N THR A 144 -67.04 -66.80 -9.98
CA THR A 144 -68.37 -67.07 -10.50
C THR A 144 -68.38 -68.08 -11.64
N GLY A 145 -67.22 -68.63 -12.03
CA GLY A 145 -67.12 -69.55 -13.13
C GLY A 145 -67.29 -68.96 -14.54
N THR A 146 -67.30 -67.67 -14.70
CA THR A 146 -67.56 -66.97 -15.97
C THR A 146 -66.35 -66.86 -16.87
N VAL A 147 -65.08 -66.96 -16.34
CA VAL A 147 -63.81 -66.94 -17.09
C VAL A 147 -62.96 -68.16 -16.71
N THR A 148 -61.94 -68.45 -17.56
CA THR A 148 -61.00 -69.57 -17.32
C THR A 148 -59.83 -69.08 -16.40
N ALA A 149 -59.15 -70.04 -15.76
CA ALA A 149 -57.98 -69.82 -14.96
C ALA A 149 -56.84 -69.21 -15.80
N ASP A 150 -56.73 -69.60 -17.07
CA ASP A 150 -55.73 -69.07 -17.99
C ASP A 150 -55.94 -67.51 -18.27
N GLU A 151 -57.21 -67.13 -18.48
CA GLU A 151 -57.54 -65.71 -18.69
C GLU A 151 -57.25 -64.88 -17.45
N GLN A 152 -57.52 -65.37 -16.26
CA GLN A 152 -57.14 -64.70 -15.02
C GLN A 152 -55.61 -64.57 -14.86
N GLN A 153 -54.87 -65.69 -15.14
CA GLN A 153 -53.42 -65.73 -15.10
C GLN A 153 -52.82 -64.70 -16.08
N LYS A 154 -53.34 -64.64 -17.32
CA LYS A 154 -52.93 -63.67 -18.32
C LYS A 154 -53.15 -62.23 -17.87
N SER A 155 -54.28 -61.90 -17.27
CA SER A 155 -54.56 -60.57 -16.76
C SER A 155 -53.65 -60.19 -15.58
N ALA A 156 -53.31 -61.13 -14.71
CA ALA A 156 -52.36 -60.96 -13.63
C ALA A 156 -50.94 -60.73 -14.15
N SER A 157 -50.49 -61.40 -15.19
CA SER A 157 -49.21 -61.24 -15.85
C SER A 157 -49.12 -59.87 -16.50
N VAL A 158 -50.18 -59.38 -17.17
CA VAL A 158 -50.21 -57.96 -17.72
C VAL A 158 -50.06 -56.93 -16.65
N MET A 159 -50.74 -57.11 -15.48
CA MET A 159 -50.57 -56.17 -14.36
C MET A 159 -49.15 -56.20 -13.82
N GLN A 160 -48.52 -57.33 -13.70
CA GLN A 160 -47.13 -57.47 -13.23
C GLN A 160 -46.15 -56.80 -14.20
N THR A 161 -46.35 -56.93 -15.51
CA THR A 161 -45.53 -56.26 -16.53
C THR A 161 -45.71 -54.77 -16.47
N ALA A 162 -46.91 -54.22 -16.30
CA ALA A 162 -47.19 -52.83 -16.14
C ALA A 162 -46.52 -52.27 -14.87
N ALA A 163 -46.51 -53.01 -13.76
CA ALA A 163 -45.85 -52.67 -12.52
C ALA A 163 -44.30 -52.55 -12.72
N ALA A 164 -43.73 -53.53 -13.44
CA ALA A 164 -42.30 -53.50 -13.77
C ALA A 164 -41.93 -52.31 -14.64
N GLN A 165 -42.76 -51.98 -15.63
CA GLN A 165 -42.57 -50.79 -16.49
C GLN A 165 -42.63 -49.48 -15.70
N LEU A 166 -43.58 -49.32 -14.78
CA LEU A 166 -43.65 -48.17 -13.89
C LEU A 166 -42.35 -48.01 -13.06
N LYS A 167 -41.90 -49.10 -12.45
CA LYS A 167 -40.66 -49.13 -11.65
C LYS A 167 -39.45 -48.71 -12.48
N GLN A 168 -39.36 -49.16 -13.72
CA GLN A 168 -38.29 -48.79 -14.66
C GLN A 168 -38.32 -47.27 -14.95
N ASN A 169 -39.49 -46.70 -15.26
CA ASN A 169 -39.64 -45.29 -15.54
C ASN A 169 -39.35 -44.42 -14.30
N GLN A 170 -39.75 -44.85 -13.12
CA GLN A 170 -39.38 -44.21 -11.87
C GLN A 170 -37.87 -44.18 -11.64
N ALA A 171 -37.18 -45.30 -11.88
CA ALA A 171 -35.73 -45.38 -11.78
C ALA A 171 -35.02 -44.47 -12.78
N ALA A 172 -35.53 -44.37 -14.02
CA ALA A 172 -35.02 -43.47 -15.03
C ALA A 172 -35.16 -41.97 -14.59
N THR A 173 -36.30 -41.63 -13.99
CA THR A 173 -36.50 -40.27 -13.44
C THR A 173 -35.51 -39.95 -12.30
N VAL A 174 -35.27 -40.92 -11.41
CA VAL A 174 -34.27 -40.74 -10.34
C VAL A 174 -32.86 -40.57 -10.90
N ALA A 175 -32.50 -41.37 -11.92
CA ALA A 175 -31.20 -41.22 -12.59
C ALA A 175 -31.05 -39.85 -13.25
N ALA A 176 -32.09 -39.37 -13.96
CA ALA A 176 -32.08 -38.01 -14.57
C ALA A 176 -31.94 -36.92 -13.52
N ARG A 177 -32.61 -37.02 -12.38
CA ARG A 177 -32.47 -36.05 -11.26
C ARG A 177 -31.06 -36.04 -10.68
N LYS A 178 -30.40 -37.18 -10.53
CA LYS A 178 -29.00 -37.24 -10.07
C LYS A 178 -28.05 -36.59 -11.06
N GLY A 179 -28.35 -36.61 -12.36
CA GLY A 179 -27.59 -35.88 -13.38
C GLY A 179 -27.55 -34.38 -13.14
N VAL A 180 -28.60 -33.78 -12.57
CA VAL A 180 -28.61 -32.36 -12.17
C VAL A 180 -27.52 -32.08 -11.14
N GLY A 181 -27.33 -32.96 -10.16
CA GLY A 181 -26.27 -32.74 -9.15
C GLY A 181 -24.86 -32.71 -9.74
N VAL A 182 -24.61 -33.53 -10.79
CA VAL A 182 -23.31 -33.49 -11.51
C VAL A 182 -23.13 -32.14 -12.24
N LEU A 183 -24.17 -31.70 -12.94
CA LEU A 183 -24.12 -30.41 -13.65
C LEU A 183 -24.00 -29.21 -12.69
N GLN A 184 -24.67 -29.26 -11.53
CA GLN A 184 -24.52 -28.24 -10.48
C GLN A 184 -23.08 -28.21 -9.91
N ALA A 185 -22.43 -29.34 -9.73
CA ALA A 185 -21.03 -29.40 -9.33
C ALA A 185 -20.13 -28.79 -10.41
N SER A 186 -20.41 -29.06 -11.69
CA SER A 186 -19.71 -28.48 -12.83
C SER A 186 -19.94 -26.97 -12.93
N GLN A 187 -21.15 -26.47 -12.60
CA GLN A 187 -21.46 -25.03 -12.53
C GLN A 187 -20.62 -24.36 -11.47
N LYS A 188 -20.54 -24.90 -10.24
CA LYS A 188 -19.70 -24.36 -9.17
C LYS A 188 -18.22 -24.32 -9.57
N GLN A 189 -17.75 -25.34 -10.29
CA GLN A 189 -16.39 -25.34 -10.82
C GLN A 189 -16.18 -24.22 -11.82
N ALA A 190 -17.11 -24.00 -12.77
CA ALA A 190 -17.02 -22.91 -13.74
C ALA A 190 -17.09 -21.52 -13.09
N GLU A 191 -17.88 -21.36 -12.02
CA GLU A 191 -17.93 -20.14 -11.22
C GLU A 191 -16.56 -19.85 -10.54
N ALA A 192 -15.91 -20.89 -10.01
CA ALA A 192 -14.56 -20.78 -9.46
C ALA A 192 -13.51 -20.43 -10.54
N ASP A 193 -13.63 -21.03 -11.74
CA ASP A 193 -12.76 -20.74 -12.89
C ASP A 193 -12.90 -19.26 -13.32
N ILE A 194 -14.12 -18.68 -13.28
CA ILE A 194 -14.37 -17.26 -13.54
C ILE A 194 -13.69 -16.39 -12.49
N ALA A 195 -13.82 -16.72 -11.20
CA ALA A 195 -13.17 -15.96 -10.13
C ALA A 195 -11.63 -15.97 -10.28
N ALA A 196 -11.03 -17.09 -10.66
CA ALA A 196 -9.60 -17.19 -10.93
C ALA A 196 -9.18 -16.36 -12.15
N SER A 197 -9.97 -16.39 -13.23
CA SER A 197 -9.72 -15.59 -14.44
C SER A 197 -9.87 -14.09 -14.16
N GLN A 198 -10.85 -13.69 -13.35
CA GLN A 198 -11.04 -12.30 -12.91
C GLN A 198 -9.83 -11.81 -12.12
N ALA A 199 -9.32 -12.61 -11.18
CA ALA A 199 -8.11 -12.26 -10.44
C ALA A 199 -6.89 -12.08 -11.37
N SER A 200 -6.80 -12.86 -12.45
CA SER A 200 -5.75 -12.71 -13.47
C SER A 200 -5.89 -11.39 -14.25
N VAL A 201 -7.12 -10.98 -14.58
CA VAL A 201 -7.40 -9.66 -15.19
C VAL A 201 -6.99 -8.54 -14.25
N ASP A 202 -7.36 -8.62 -12.97
CA ASP A 202 -7.03 -7.59 -11.99
C ASP A 202 -5.52 -7.48 -11.79
N GLN A 203 -4.79 -8.59 -11.78
CA GLN A 203 -3.32 -8.59 -11.72
C GLN A 203 -2.69 -7.96 -12.96
N ALA A 204 -3.18 -8.28 -14.16
CA ALA A 204 -2.67 -7.69 -15.41
C ALA A 204 -2.96 -6.19 -15.46
N ARG A 205 -4.14 -5.75 -15.02
CA ARG A 205 -4.52 -4.33 -14.92
C ARG A 205 -3.65 -3.58 -13.91
N LEU A 206 -3.35 -4.20 -12.78
CA LEU A 206 -2.45 -3.65 -11.77
C LEU A 206 -1.03 -3.49 -12.32
N ASN A 207 -0.50 -4.49 -13.04
CA ASN A 207 0.80 -4.41 -13.69
C ASN A 207 0.84 -3.29 -14.75
N LEU A 208 -0.23 -3.15 -15.55
CA LEU A 208 -0.37 -2.05 -16.49
C LEU A 208 -0.38 -0.68 -15.79
N SER A 209 -1.02 -0.56 -14.62
CA SER A 209 -1.00 0.68 -13.86
C SER A 209 0.40 1.06 -13.38
N TYR A 210 1.27 0.09 -13.09
CA TYR A 210 2.65 0.30 -12.67
C TYR A 210 3.59 0.77 -13.79
N THR A 211 3.14 0.75 -15.04
CA THR A 211 3.89 1.37 -16.15
C THR A 211 3.95 2.88 -16.01
N LYS A 212 2.98 3.51 -15.33
CA LYS A 212 2.98 4.93 -14.99
C LYS A 212 3.62 5.13 -13.62
N ILE A 213 4.78 5.76 -13.60
CA ILE A 213 5.52 6.07 -12.38
C ILE A 213 5.05 7.42 -11.88
N ILE A 214 4.41 7.46 -10.74
CA ILE A 214 3.80 8.65 -10.16
C ILE A 214 4.56 9.14 -8.92
N ALA A 215 4.45 10.44 -8.62
CA ALA A 215 4.99 11.05 -7.42
C ALA A 215 4.22 10.56 -6.19
N PRO A 216 4.90 9.99 -5.18
CA PRO A 216 4.24 9.52 -3.96
C PRO A 216 3.89 10.66 -2.98
N ILE A 217 4.59 11.79 -3.07
CA ILE A 217 4.44 12.97 -2.21
C ILE A 217 4.60 14.25 -3.03
N ASP A 218 4.11 15.38 -2.48
CA ASP A 218 4.41 16.71 -3.00
C ASP A 218 5.88 17.04 -2.77
N GLY A 219 6.54 17.65 -3.77
CA GLY A 219 7.94 18.01 -3.60
C GLY A 219 8.61 18.52 -4.86
N THR A 220 9.93 18.54 -4.84
CA THR A 220 10.78 18.93 -5.96
C THR A 220 11.61 17.75 -6.42
N VAL A 221 11.66 17.53 -7.73
CA VAL A 221 12.43 16.44 -8.35
C VAL A 221 13.94 16.70 -8.17
N GLY A 222 14.64 15.69 -7.65
CA GLY A 222 16.09 15.69 -7.52
C GLY A 222 16.71 14.36 -7.96
N GLN A 223 18.00 14.34 -8.22
CA GLN A 223 18.78 13.15 -8.59
C GLN A 223 18.12 12.31 -9.70
N ARG A 224 17.67 12.93 -10.77
CA ARG A 224 17.02 12.23 -11.87
C ARG A 224 18.03 11.39 -12.68
N ALA A 225 18.08 10.09 -12.39
CA ALA A 225 18.93 9.12 -13.12
C ALA A 225 18.22 8.53 -14.35
N VAL A 226 16.89 8.57 -14.39
CA VAL A 226 16.07 8.01 -15.48
C VAL A 226 16.25 8.78 -16.79
N ARG A 227 16.35 8.03 -17.89
CA ARG A 227 16.45 8.57 -19.26
C ARG A 227 15.50 7.80 -20.18
N GLN A 228 14.90 8.49 -21.15
CA GLN A 228 14.09 7.86 -22.17
C GLN A 228 14.90 6.81 -22.94
N GLY A 229 14.31 5.67 -23.24
CA GLY A 229 14.95 4.53 -23.90
C GLY A 229 15.84 3.67 -23.01
N ALA A 230 16.06 4.05 -21.75
CA ALA A 230 16.80 3.21 -20.80
C ALA A 230 15.97 2.01 -20.34
N TRP A 231 16.65 0.89 -20.10
CA TRP A 231 16.04 -0.25 -19.42
C TRP A 231 16.12 -0.03 -17.90
N VAL A 232 15.01 -0.25 -17.19
CA VAL A 232 14.94 -0.19 -15.73
C VAL A 232 14.35 -1.48 -15.16
N SER A 233 14.91 -1.91 -14.02
CA SER A 233 14.41 -3.07 -13.28
C SER A 233 13.59 -2.62 -12.07
N ALA A 234 12.69 -3.47 -11.59
CA ALA A 234 11.96 -3.22 -10.35
C ALA A 234 12.94 -2.88 -9.21
N GLY A 235 12.64 -1.81 -8.45
CA GLY A 235 13.49 -1.31 -7.37
C GLY A 235 14.66 -0.42 -7.80
N THR A 236 14.91 -0.22 -9.10
CA THR A 236 15.95 0.71 -9.57
C THR A 236 15.58 2.14 -9.21
N ARG A 237 16.49 2.88 -8.56
CA ARG A 237 16.25 4.30 -8.24
C ARG A 237 16.18 5.13 -9.53
N LEU A 238 15.07 5.80 -9.75
CA LEU A 238 14.85 6.65 -10.93
C LEU A 238 15.11 8.13 -10.64
N LEU A 239 14.58 8.63 -9.54
CA LEU A 239 14.71 9.99 -9.06
C LEU A 239 14.35 10.09 -7.59
N ALA A 240 14.58 11.25 -6.97
CA ALA A 240 14.12 11.57 -5.64
C ALA A 240 13.05 12.68 -5.69
N VAL A 241 12.05 12.60 -4.82
CA VAL A 241 11.09 13.69 -4.58
C VAL A 241 11.36 14.24 -3.19
N VAL A 242 11.75 15.51 -3.11
CA VAL A 242 12.18 16.19 -1.89
C VAL A 242 11.10 17.17 -1.45
N PRO A 243 10.45 16.99 -0.28
CA PRO A 243 9.41 17.88 0.24
C PRO A 243 10.04 19.13 0.89
N LEU A 244 10.36 20.14 0.11
CA LEU A 244 11.01 21.37 0.60
C LEU A 244 10.17 22.16 1.62
N GLN A 245 8.87 21.89 1.71
CA GLN A 245 7.97 22.50 2.70
C GLN A 245 8.12 21.88 4.11
N GLN A 246 8.70 20.69 4.21
CA GLN A 246 8.83 19.90 5.44
C GLN A 246 10.30 19.71 5.83
N THR A 247 11.11 20.77 5.61
CA THR A 247 12.52 20.75 6.00
C THR A 247 12.67 20.96 7.50
N TYR A 248 13.66 20.28 8.07
CA TYR A 248 14.08 20.42 9.45
C TYR A 248 15.62 20.55 9.51
N VAL A 249 16.13 20.94 10.67
CA VAL A 249 17.57 21.03 10.89
C VAL A 249 18.01 19.90 11.83
N VAL A 250 19.09 19.25 11.49
CA VAL A 250 19.81 18.36 12.41
C VAL A 250 21.10 19.02 12.78
N ALA A 251 21.24 19.31 14.08
CA ALA A 251 22.35 20.02 14.65
C ALA A 251 23.09 19.14 15.66
N ASN A 252 24.40 18.99 15.46
CA ASN A 252 25.24 18.16 16.33
C ASN A 252 25.83 19.03 17.44
N PHE A 253 25.24 18.98 18.64
CA PHE A 253 25.75 19.67 19.82
C PHE A 253 26.67 18.77 20.62
N LEU A 254 27.61 19.39 21.33
CA LEU A 254 28.45 18.65 22.28
C LEU A 254 27.61 18.12 23.46
N GLU A 255 27.90 16.93 23.98
CA GLU A 255 27.21 16.34 25.12
C GLU A 255 27.20 17.27 26.36
N THR A 256 28.25 18.07 26.51
CA THR A 256 28.39 19.05 27.60
C THR A 256 27.44 20.25 27.46
N GLN A 257 26.91 20.50 26.27
CA GLN A 257 25.95 21.58 25.99
C GLN A 257 24.51 21.14 26.21
N LEU A 258 24.23 19.84 26.20
CA LEU A 258 22.86 19.31 26.20
C LEU A 258 22.23 19.13 27.59
N ALA A 259 22.99 19.38 28.69
CA ALA A 259 22.51 19.16 30.06
C ALA A 259 21.18 19.88 30.37
N ASN A 260 20.92 21.03 29.73
CA ASN A 260 19.76 21.87 29.98
C ASN A 260 18.88 22.06 28.73
N VAL A 261 19.10 21.27 27.66
CA VAL A 261 18.30 21.35 26.43
C VAL A 261 17.05 20.48 26.59
N THR A 262 15.90 21.08 26.33
CA THR A 262 14.60 20.41 26.45
C THR A 262 13.79 20.54 25.16
N ALA A 263 12.92 19.54 24.90
CA ALA A 263 11.98 19.62 23.78
C ALA A 263 11.08 20.88 23.92
N GLY A 264 10.77 21.51 22.80
CA GLY A 264 10.01 22.77 22.73
C GLY A 264 10.82 24.04 22.97
N GLN A 265 12.12 23.94 23.25
CA GLN A 265 12.98 25.12 23.45
C GLN A 265 13.15 25.91 22.14
N PRO A 266 12.99 27.26 22.17
CA PRO A 266 13.13 28.09 20.97
C PRO A 266 14.58 28.10 20.48
N VAL A 267 14.73 28.11 19.16
CA VAL A 267 16.01 28.11 18.44
C VAL A 267 15.97 29.15 17.33
N SER A 268 17.01 29.97 17.26
CA SER A 268 17.28 30.84 16.12
C SER A 268 18.26 30.16 15.18
N VAL A 269 17.90 30.03 13.91
CA VAL A 269 18.72 29.35 12.89
C VAL A 269 19.16 30.34 11.83
N SER A 270 20.44 30.63 11.75
CA SER A 270 21.04 31.39 10.65
C SER A 270 21.46 30.44 9.54
N VAL A 271 21.26 30.88 8.28
CA VAL A 271 21.53 30.06 7.09
C VAL A 271 22.71 30.68 6.35
N ASP A 272 23.81 29.93 6.19
CA ASP A 272 25.04 30.44 5.58
C ASP A 272 24.83 30.92 4.13
N ALA A 273 23.99 30.21 3.38
CA ALA A 273 23.66 30.56 2.00
C ALA A 273 22.73 31.78 1.87
N LEU A 274 22.17 32.32 2.98
CA LEU A 274 21.21 33.42 3.00
C LEU A 274 21.64 34.46 4.04
N PRO A 275 22.68 35.29 3.78
CA PRO A 275 23.18 36.24 4.73
C PRO A 275 22.08 37.19 5.24
N GLY A 276 22.03 37.40 6.55
CA GLY A 276 21.04 38.27 7.20
C GLY A 276 19.66 37.68 7.39
N VAL A 277 19.44 36.39 7.00
CA VAL A 277 18.21 35.68 7.25
C VAL A 277 18.35 34.78 8.49
N THR A 278 17.49 35.01 9.47
CA THR A 278 17.35 34.12 10.64
C THR A 278 15.99 33.47 10.64
N LEU A 279 15.96 32.16 10.72
CA LEU A 279 14.75 31.37 10.84
C LEU A 279 14.49 31.05 12.31
N ARG A 280 13.22 30.96 12.66
CA ARG A 280 12.79 30.51 13.99
C ARG A 280 12.39 29.05 13.92
N GLY A 281 12.72 28.32 14.97
CA GLY A 281 12.36 26.94 15.16
C GLY A 281 12.33 26.58 16.64
N HIS A 282 12.10 25.33 16.91
CA HIS A 282 12.14 24.78 18.27
C HIS A 282 12.77 23.39 18.26
N VAL A 283 13.35 23.01 19.36
CA VAL A 283 13.88 21.66 19.57
C VAL A 283 12.72 20.67 19.55
N ASP A 284 12.74 19.72 18.64
CA ASP A 284 11.79 18.61 18.56
C ASP A 284 12.25 17.47 19.48
N SER A 285 13.44 16.99 19.24
CA SER A 285 13.96 15.82 19.95
C SER A 285 15.50 15.81 19.94
N ILE A 286 16.05 15.07 20.90
CA ILE A 286 17.47 14.75 20.99
C ILE A 286 17.64 13.29 20.60
N ALA A 287 18.59 12.99 19.73
CA ALA A 287 18.85 11.62 19.31
C ALA A 287 19.21 10.69 20.50
N PRO A 288 18.78 9.44 20.49
CA PRO A 288 19.02 8.50 21.59
C PRO A 288 20.48 8.01 21.68
N ALA A 289 21.30 8.32 20.66
CA ALA A 289 22.72 7.92 20.61
C ALA A 289 23.55 8.97 19.86
N THR A 290 24.86 8.93 20.09
CA THR A 290 25.82 9.77 19.41
C THR A 290 25.97 9.35 17.93
N GLY A 291 26.41 10.28 17.06
CA GLY A 291 26.69 9.95 15.67
C GLY A 291 27.74 8.81 15.50
N ALA A 292 28.69 8.71 16.41
CA ALA A 292 29.68 7.65 16.42
C ALA A 292 29.08 6.26 16.69
N THR A 293 28.02 6.17 17.51
CA THR A 293 27.35 4.89 17.81
C THR A 293 26.61 4.31 16.61
N PHE A 294 26.07 5.16 15.74
CA PHE A 294 25.34 4.75 14.53
C PHE A 294 26.21 4.80 13.24
N ALA A 295 27.48 5.14 13.37
CA ALA A 295 28.38 5.15 12.23
C ALA A 295 28.59 3.72 11.70
N ALA A 296 28.58 3.57 10.38
CA ALA A 296 28.82 2.28 9.71
C ALA A 296 30.23 1.71 9.98
N ILE A 297 31.17 2.56 10.36
CA ILE A 297 32.56 2.20 10.73
C ILE A 297 32.77 2.78 12.13
N SER A 298 32.93 1.93 13.14
CA SER A 298 33.32 2.38 14.48
C SER A 298 34.78 2.82 14.46
N ALA A 299 35.07 4.00 14.99
CA ALA A 299 36.45 4.42 15.24
C ALA A 299 37.00 3.61 16.43
N ASP A 300 37.71 2.50 16.15
CA ASP A 300 38.41 1.71 17.16
C ASP A 300 39.82 2.26 17.32
N ASN A 301 40.17 2.66 18.55
CA ASN A 301 41.51 3.06 18.90
C ASN A 301 42.38 1.81 19.14
N ALA A 302 43.00 1.28 18.10
CA ALA A 302 43.84 0.10 18.11
C ALA A 302 45.10 0.21 19.01
N THR A 303 45.37 1.38 19.61
CA THR A 303 46.57 1.65 20.41
C THR A 303 46.41 1.43 21.93
N GLY A 304 45.23 0.99 22.42
CA GLY A 304 45.03 0.65 23.82
C GLY A 304 44.95 1.84 24.82
N ASN A 305 45.21 3.06 24.39
CA ASN A 305 45.07 4.25 25.22
C ASN A 305 43.68 4.88 25.03
N TYR A 306 42.86 4.84 26.06
CA TYR A 306 41.54 5.50 26.06
C TYR A 306 41.73 7.01 26.25
N THR A 307 41.41 7.79 25.22
CA THR A 307 41.32 9.24 25.30
C THR A 307 39.86 9.63 25.33
N LYS A 308 39.37 10.25 26.42
CA LYS A 308 38.02 10.77 26.50
C LYS A 308 37.85 11.94 25.50
N VAL A 309 37.08 11.72 24.45
CA VAL A 309 36.70 12.77 23.49
C VAL A 309 35.23 13.09 23.71
N VAL A 310 34.92 14.39 23.83
CA VAL A 310 33.55 14.89 23.98
C VAL A 310 32.76 14.48 22.75
N GLN A 311 31.67 13.76 22.96
CA GLN A 311 30.82 13.27 21.87
C GLN A 311 29.82 14.34 21.42
N ARG A 312 29.35 14.21 20.17
CA ARG A 312 28.27 15.04 19.63
C ARG A 312 26.99 14.24 19.56
N LEU A 313 25.88 14.85 19.98
CA LEU A 313 24.56 14.27 19.85
C LEU A 313 23.73 15.10 18.86
N PRO A 314 23.08 14.43 17.88
CA PRO A 314 22.16 15.09 16.97
C PRO A 314 20.92 15.59 17.70
N VAL A 315 20.56 16.85 17.48
CA VAL A 315 19.32 17.48 17.92
C VAL A 315 18.51 17.84 16.70
N LYS A 316 17.26 17.34 16.65
CA LYS A 316 16.31 17.68 15.60
C LYS A 316 15.60 18.99 15.96
N ILE A 317 15.61 19.94 15.05
CA ILE A 317 15.00 21.24 15.20
C ILE A 317 13.97 21.42 14.10
N LEU A 318 12.71 21.59 14.47
CA LEU A 318 11.64 21.90 13.53
C LEU A 318 11.58 23.40 13.30
N LEU A 319 11.51 23.79 12.03
CA LEU A 319 11.37 25.19 11.64
C LEU A 319 9.90 25.60 11.75
N GLU A 320 9.64 26.81 12.26
CA GLU A 320 8.28 27.34 12.32
C GLU A 320 7.74 27.54 10.89
N PRO A 321 6.47 27.20 10.63
CA PRO A 321 5.87 27.35 9.31
C PRO A 321 5.71 28.83 8.92
N ASN A 322 5.43 29.08 7.62
CA ASN A 322 5.13 30.40 7.07
C ASN A 322 6.23 31.46 7.16
N GLN A 323 7.49 31.07 7.28
CA GLN A 323 8.60 31.99 7.19
C GLN A 323 8.99 32.21 5.71
N ALA A 324 9.21 33.47 5.31
CA ALA A 324 9.44 33.83 3.90
C ALA A 324 10.69 33.19 3.27
N ALA A 325 11.63 32.75 4.08
CA ALA A 325 12.86 32.14 3.59
C ALA A 325 12.79 30.59 3.46
N LEU A 326 11.78 29.94 4.02
CA LEU A 326 11.64 28.46 3.92
C LEU A 326 11.67 27.93 2.47
N PRO A 327 10.99 28.53 1.49
CA PRO A 327 11.02 28.04 0.10
C PRO A 327 12.40 28.15 -0.55
N ARG A 328 13.30 28.93 0.01
CA ARG A 328 14.68 29.11 -0.47
C ARG A 328 15.66 28.10 0.11
N LEU A 329 15.26 27.36 1.16
CA LEU A 329 16.09 26.32 1.74
C LEU A 329 16.26 25.15 0.76
N ARG A 330 17.42 24.53 0.84
CA ARG A 330 17.72 23.27 0.15
C ARG A 330 18.30 22.29 1.13
N VAL A 331 17.96 21.03 0.96
CA VAL A 331 18.55 19.92 1.75
C VAL A 331 20.05 19.89 1.53
N GLY A 332 20.81 19.77 2.63
CA GLY A 332 22.27 19.82 2.64
C GLY A 332 22.87 21.20 2.85
N MET A 333 22.05 22.29 2.94
CA MET A 333 22.57 23.59 3.32
C MET A 333 23.09 23.60 4.75
N SER A 334 24.26 24.21 4.98
CA SER A 334 24.83 24.46 6.30
C SER A 334 24.07 25.60 6.99
N VAL A 335 23.85 25.42 8.28
CA VAL A 335 23.15 26.38 9.13
C VAL A 335 23.82 26.46 10.49
N VAL A 336 23.61 27.56 11.20
CA VAL A 336 24.11 27.74 12.56
C VAL A 336 22.90 27.97 13.49
N PRO A 337 22.41 26.92 14.15
CA PRO A 337 21.38 27.04 15.19
C PRO A 337 21.98 27.59 16.48
N GLU A 338 21.23 28.47 17.09
CA GLU A 338 21.52 29.11 18.36
C GLU A 338 20.33 28.91 19.32
N LEU A 339 20.57 28.16 20.42
CA LEU A 339 19.56 27.90 21.43
C LEU A 339 19.55 28.99 22.49
N GLU A 340 18.37 29.50 22.80
CA GLU A 340 18.18 30.44 23.94
C GLU A 340 18.04 29.59 25.21
N MET A 341 19.00 29.78 26.14
CA MET A 341 18.94 29.15 27.47
C MET A 341 18.03 29.95 28.39
N ARG A 342 17.09 29.30 29.04
CA ARG A 342 16.27 29.90 30.11
C ARG A 342 17.03 29.98 31.43
#